data_4eec980019ab5fee917638fcddcc0794
#
_entry.id   4eec980019ab5fee917638fcddcc0794
#
_cell.length_a   1.000
_cell.length_b   1.000
_cell.length_c   1.000
_cell.angle_alpha   90.00
_cell.angle_beta   90.00
_cell.angle_gamma   90.00
#
_symmetry.space_group_name_H-M   'P 1'
#
loop_
_entity.id
_entity.type
_entity.pdbx_description
1 polymer ?
#
loop_
_entity_poly.entity_id
_entity_poly.type
_entity_poly.pdbx_seq_one_letter_code
_entity_poly.pdbx_strand_id
1 'polypeptide(L)'
;MSGSMQCLSHGIKLKLLNAPARVLEIAAGQKADPLLIEWLNACLWVNSLVDRIVSEPIDPVGAVAEPYALWAIEAQDVLELPVVHPSVQLVEDLEEIERLKLHILNLGHTAMAAFWMAGEADPDAIVRDLLAGEVGERVKDVMKTEVLPGFALRGLGDKAEAYLAVTLERFANPFLDHRI
;
A
#
# COMPACT_ATOMS: atom_id res chain seq x y z
N MET A 1 11.94 28.05 6.49
CA MET A 1 10.90 27.20 5.90
C MET A 1 11.43 25.77 5.92
N SER A 2 11.00 24.95 6.90
CA SER A 2 11.41 23.55 7.00
C SER A 2 10.57 22.75 6.00
N GLY A 3 11.16 22.38 4.87
CA GLY A 3 10.54 21.49 3.92
C GLY A 3 10.71 20.04 4.36
N SER A 4 9.68 19.39 4.85
CA SER A 4 9.70 17.96 5.09
C SER A 4 9.67 17.22 3.74
N MET A 5 10.73 16.49 3.42
CA MET A 5 10.76 15.61 2.25
C MET A 5 10.18 14.26 2.67
N GLN A 6 8.97 13.96 2.19
CA GLN A 6 8.33 12.69 2.43
C GLN A 6 8.78 11.67 1.39
N CYS A 7 9.34 10.56 1.83
CA CYS A 7 9.64 9.44 0.95
C CYS A 7 8.41 8.52 0.84
N LEU A 8 7.71 8.59 -0.28
CA LEU A 8 6.59 7.70 -0.57
C LEU A 8 7.13 6.31 -0.92
N SER A 9 6.97 5.34 -0.03
CA SER A 9 7.34 3.97 -0.30
C SER A 9 6.22 3.28 -1.09
N HIS A 10 6.46 2.98 -2.36
CA HIS A 10 5.62 2.06 -3.12
C HIS A 10 5.89 0.63 -2.65
N GLY A 11 4.92 0.02 -1.98
CA GLY A 11 4.54 -1.39 -1.89
C GLY A 11 5.58 -2.52 -1.77
N ILE A 12 6.87 -2.25 -1.86
CA ILE A 12 7.90 -3.23 -1.61
C ILE A 12 8.59 -2.83 -0.32
N LYS A 13 8.41 -3.64 0.72
CA LYS A 13 9.12 -3.53 1.98
C LYS A 13 10.62 -3.85 1.79
N LEU A 14 11.33 -2.97 1.12
CA LEU A 14 12.67 -2.71 1.57
C LEU A 14 12.47 -2.06 2.93
N LYS A 15 12.80 -2.78 4.01
CA LYS A 15 13.02 -2.16 5.32
C LYS A 15 14.03 -1.05 5.08
N LEU A 16 13.54 0.15 4.76
CA LEU A 16 14.38 1.34 4.59
C LEU A 16 14.78 1.86 5.96
N LEU A 17 15.13 0.95 6.89
CA LEU A 17 15.73 1.28 8.18
C LEU A 17 16.96 2.19 8.02
N ASN A 18 17.47 2.32 6.79
CA ASN A 18 18.61 3.16 6.44
C ASN A 18 18.34 4.07 5.24
N ALA A 19 17.09 4.38 4.86
CA ALA A 19 16.82 5.27 3.74
C ALA A 19 17.49 6.63 3.89
N PRO A 20 17.43 7.32 5.04
CA PRO A 20 18.15 8.54 5.25
C PRO A 20 19.66 8.39 5.07
N ALA A 21 20.27 7.38 5.69
CA ALA A 21 21.69 7.07 5.55
C ALA A 21 22.08 6.81 4.10
N ARG A 22 21.25 6.05 3.36
CA ARG A 22 21.51 5.75 1.95
C ARG A 22 21.39 6.97 1.04
N VAL A 23 20.44 7.87 1.30
CA VAL A 23 20.32 9.13 0.55
C VAL A 23 21.53 10.01 0.82
N LEU A 24 21.99 10.09 2.08
CA LEU A 24 23.19 10.82 2.46
C LEU A 24 24.45 10.22 1.85
N GLU A 25 24.61 8.90 1.81
CA GLU A 25 25.71 8.22 1.13
C GLU A 25 25.75 8.55 -0.37
N ILE A 26 24.60 8.52 -1.04
CA ILE A 26 24.49 8.83 -2.46
C ILE A 26 24.84 10.31 -2.69
N ALA A 27 24.32 11.21 -1.88
CA ALA A 27 24.62 12.65 -1.95
C ALA A 27 26.10 12.92 -1.75
N ALA A 28 26.73 12.29 -0.75
CA ALA A 28 28.16 12.42 -0.49
C ALA A 28 29.00 11.82 -1.63
N GLY A 29 28.62 10.65 -2.15
CA GLY A 29 29.31 9.98 -3.28
C GLY A 29 29.24 10.78 -4.59
N GLN A 30 28.16 11.55 -4.78
CA GLN A 30 27.98 12.45 -5.94
C GLN A 30 28.64 13.83 -5.75
N LYS A 31 29.44 14.04 -4.71
CA LYS A 31 30.04 15.34 -4.37
C LYS A 31 29.00 16.44 -4.23
N ALA A 32 27.87 16.12 -3.60
CA ALA A 32 26.83 17.09 -3.34
C ALA A 32 27.35 18.25 -2.50
N ASP A 33 26.72 19.42 -2.69
CA ASP A 33 27.02 20.62 -1.91
C ASP A 33 26.92 20.30 -0.40
N PRO A 34 27.91 20.67 0.42
CA PRO A 34 27.87 20.50 1.87
C PRO A 34 26.59 21.05 2.52
N LEU A 35 26.05 22.16 1.99
CA LEU A 35 24.78 22.73 2.45
C LEU A 35 23.59 21.79 2.19
N LEU A 36 23.59 21.05 1.10
CA LEU A 36 22.57 20.04 0.83
C LEU A 36 22.66 18.89 1.84
N ILE A 37 23.87 18.43 2.18
CA ILE A 37 24.09 17.39 3.17
C ILE A 37 23.62 17.84 4.55
N GLU A 38 23.95 19.08 4.95
CA GLU A 38 23.47 19.67 6.20
C GLU A 38 21.93 19.76 6.23
N TRP A 39 21.31 20.20 5.14
CA TRP A 39 19.85 20.24 5.01
C TRP A 39 19.21 18.86 5.08
N LEU A 40 19.76 17.85 4.40
CA LEU A 40 19.26 16.46 4.46
C LEU A 40 19.35 15.89 5.88
N ASN A 41 20.41 16.21 6.62
CA ASN A 41 20.55 15.79 8.02
C ASN A 41 19.54 16.48 8.95
N ALA A 42 19.08 17.68 8.59
CA ALA A 42 18.06 18.42 9.34
C ALA A 42 16.63 18.01 8.97
N CYS A 43 16.42 17.23 7.90
CA CYS A 43 15.10 16.74 7.52
C CYS A 43 14.59 15.69 8.51
N LEU A 44 13.30 15.78 8.82
CA LEU A 44 12.58 14.71 9.51
C LEU A 44 12.19 13.61 8.49
N TRP A 45 12.71 12.43 8.70
CA TRP A 45 12.43 11.26 7.87
C TRP A 45 11.36 10.39 8.55
N VAL A 46 10.26 10.16 7.85
CA VAL A 46 9.14 9.38 8.38
C VAL A 46 8.84 8.18 7.50
N ASN A 47 8.49 7.07 8.11
CA ASN A 47 7.90 5.94 7.41
C ASN A 47 6.42 6.23 7.14
N SER A 48 5.95 5.85 5.97
CA SER A 48 4.53 5.97 5.66
C SER A 48 4.06 4.90 4.68
N LEU A 49 2.78 4.62 4.72
CA LEU A 49 2.10 3.71 3.81
C LEU A 49 0.89 4.43 3.21
N VAL A 50 0.75 4.34 1.90
CA VAL A 50 -0.45 4.76 1.20
C VAL A 50 -1.22 3.56 0.69
N ASP A 51 -2.56 3.60 0.78
CA ASP A 51 -3.43 2.56 0.28
C ASP A 51 -4.61 3.20 -0.46
N ARG A 52 -4.64 2.98 -1.77
CA ARG A 52 -5.70 3.38 -2.68
C ARG A 52 -5.58 2.62 -3.99
N ILE A 53 -6.66 2.05 -4.48
CA ILE A 53 -6.69 1.43 -5.81
C ILE A 53 -6.86 2.54 -6.86
N VAL A 54 -5.98 2.51 -7.87
CA VAL A 54 -6.01 3.38 -9.04
C VAL A 54 -6.13 2.50 -10.27
N SER A 55 -7.15 2.72 -11.11
CA SER A 55 -7.44 1.86 -12.26
C SER A 55 -6.79 2.34 -13.54
N GLU A 56 -6.80 3.64 -13.81
CA GLU A 56 -6.27 4.19 -15.05
C GLU A 56 -5.81 5.64 -14.90
N PRO A 57 -4.83 6.08 -15.72
CA PRO A 57 -4.43 7.48 -15.79
C PRO A 57 -5.44 8.30 -16.61
N ILE A 58 -5.55 9.58 -16.30
CA ILE A 58 -6.29 10.59 -17.06
C ILE A 58 -5.34 11.70 -17.49
N ASP A 59 -5.23 11.94 -18.79
CA ASP A 59 -4.37 13.03 -19.32
C ASP A 59 -4.91 14.43 -18.92
N PRO A 60 -4.02 15.41 -18.68
CA PRO A 60 -2.56 15.33 -18.62
C PRO A 60 -2.01 14.90 -17.28
N VAL A 61 -2.77 15.01 -16.18
CA VAL A 61 -2.35 14.69 -14.80
C VAL A 61 -3.58 14.33 -13.96
N GLY A 62 -4.05 13.12 -14.08
CA GLY A 62 -5.18 12.60 -13.32
C GLY A 62 -5.15 11.09 -13.22
N ALA A 63 -6.07 10.55 -12.44
CA ALA A 63 -6.27 9.10 -12.34
C ALA A 63 -7.70 8.79 -11.91
N VAL A 64 -8.25 7.70 -12.42
CA VAL A 64 -9.45 7.08 -11.87
C VAL A 64 -9.05 6.28 -10.64
N ALA A 65 -9.66 6.58 -9.51
CA ALA A 65 -9.33 5.95 -8.26
C ALA A 65 -10.60 5.70 -7.43
N GLU A 66 -10.53 4.70 -6.55
CA GLU A 66 -11.60 4.43 -5.59
C GLU A 66 -11.78 5.59 -4.58
N PRO A 67 -12.97 5.69 -3.95
CA PRO A 67 -13.19 6.67 -2.87
C PRO A 67 -12.35 6.41 -1.63
N TYR A 68 -12.04 5.15 -1.33
CA TYR A 68 -11.18 4.79 -0.20
C TYR A 68 -9.78 5.38 -0.39
N ALA A 69 -9.23 5.93 0.69
CA ALA A 69 -7.85 6.39 0.72
C ALA A 69 -7.31 6.28 2.13
N LEU A 70 -6.09 5.81 2.27
CA LEU A 70 -5.34 5.80 3.51
C LEU A 70 -3.92 6.31 3.27
N TRP A 71 -3.50 7.23 4.11
CA TRP A 71 -2.11 7.60 4.30
C TRP A 71 -1.76 7.44 5.76
N ALA A 72 -1.21 6.29 6.12
CA ALA A 72 -0.72 6.00 7.45
C ALA A 72 0.73 6.48 7.57
N ILE A 73 1.03 7.22 8.61
CA ILE A 73 2.35 7.82 8.88
C ILE A 73 2.78 7.37 10.27
N GLU A 74 4.01 6.85 10.38
CA GLU A 74 4.56 6.45 11.68
C GLU A 74 4.84 7.69 12.53
N ALA A 75 4.29 7.69 13.74
CA ALA A 75 4.39 8.82 14.64
C ALA A 75 5.84 9.04 15.13
N GLN A 76 6.24 10.28 15.25
CA GLN A 76 7.50 10.72 15.84
C GLN A 76 7.26 11.96 16.69
N ASP A 77 8.01 12.12 17.78
CA ASP A 77 7.80 13.16 18.79
C ASP A 77 7.71 14.60 18.26
N VAL A 78 8.40 14.88 17.16
CA VAL A 78 8.47 16.23 16.56
C VAL A 78 7.69 16.35 15.26
N LEU A 79 6.88 15.32 14.93
CA LEU A 79 6.13 15.30 13.67
C LEU A 79 4.84 16.12 13.78
N GLU A 80 4.77 17.18 13.01
CA GLU A 80 3.53 17.93 12.78
C GLU A 80 3.00 17.62 11.38
N LEU A 81 1.75 17.16 11.29
CA LEU A 81 1.13 16.89 10.00
C LEU A 81 0.82 18.20 9.27
N PRO A 82 1.14 18.29 7.97
CA PRO A 82 0.85 19.49 7.18
C PRO A 82 -0.64 19.66 6.89
N VAL A 83 -1.45 18.62 7.12
CA VAL A 83 -2.88 18.57 6.81
C VAL A 83 -3.61 17.68 7.79
N VAL A 84 -4.82 18.08 8.18
CA VAL A 84 -5.76 17.24 8.94
C VAL A 84 -6.81 16.71 7.96
N HIS A 85 -6.84 15.41 7.75
CA HIS A 85 -7.79 14.74 6.86
C HIS A 85 -8.13 13.34 7.40
N PRO A 86 -9.38 12.86 7.29
CA PRO A 86 -9.76 11.52 7.80
C PRO A 86 -8.94 10.35 7.23
N SER A 87 -8.43 10.50 6.01
CA SER A 87 -7.57 9.50 5.37
C SER A 87 -6.11 9.57 5.80
N VAL A 88 -5.70 10.57 6.58
CA VAL A 88 -4.33 10.72 7.09
C VAL A 88 -4.33 10.31 8.55
N GLN A 89 -3.55 9.28 8.90
CA GLN A 89 -3.52 8.70 10.23
C GLN A 89 -2.09 8.64 10.75
N LEU A 90 -1.88 9.13 11.98
CA LEU A 90 -0.67 8.84 12.73
C LEU A 90 -0.83 7.51 13.45
N VAL A 91 0.13 6.62 13.29
CA VAL A 91 0.14 5.28 13.89
C VAL A 91 1.47 5.06 14.61
N GLU A 92 1.45 4.31 15.70
CA GLU A 92 2.67 4.00 16.45
C GLU A 92 3.56 3.02 15.69
N ASP A 93 2.95 2.08 14.95
CA ASP A 93 3.64 1.05 14.17
C ASP A 93 2.91 0.79 12.86
N LEU A 94 3.61 0.94 11.76
CA LEU A 94 3.10 0.64 10.43
C LEU A 94 3.07 -0.86 10.11
N GLU A 95 3.80 -1.68 10.85
CA GLU A 95 4.01 -3.09 10.52
C GLU A 95 2.68 -3.87 10.43
N GLU A 96 1.72 -3.57 11.32
CA GLU A 96 0.41 -4.21 11.29
C GLU A 96 -0.37 -3.86 10.00
N ILE A 97 -0.43 -2.57 9.65
CA ILE A 97 -1.11 -2.10 8.44
C ILE A 97 -0.44 -2.64 7.18
N GLU A 98 0.89 -2.63 7.16
CA GLU A 98 1.67 -3.19 6.06
C GLU A 98 1.39 -4.70 5.86
N ARG A 99 1.32 -5.47 6.96
CA ARG A 99 1.02 -6.90 6.91
C ARG A 99 -0.38 -7.16 6.37
N LEU A 100 -1.40 -6.44 6.85
CA LEU A 100 -2.77 -6.56 6.35
C LEU A 100 -2.82 -6.24 4.85
N LYS A 101 -2.24 -5.12 4.43
CA LYS A 101 -2.21 -4.74 3.02
C LYS A 101 -1.47 -5.76 2.17
N LEU A 102 -0.26 -6.16 2.58
CA LEU A 102 0.60 -7.05 1.80
C LEU A 102 -0.03 -8.44 1.62
N HIS A 103 -0.53 -9.02 2.72
CA HIS A 103 -0.98 -10.41 2.72
C HIS A 103 -2.48 -10.59 2.45
N ILE A 104 -3.27 -9.51 2.38
CA ILE A 104 -4.68 -9.59 2.04
C ILE A 104 -4.93 -8.87 0.71
N LEU A 105 -4.71 -7.56 0.62
CA LEU A 105 -5.01 -6.81 -0.61
C LEU A 105 -4.05 -7.18 -1.75
N ASN A 106 -2.74 -7.06 -1.54
CA ASN A 106 -1.76 -7.32 -2.61
C ASN A 106 -1.73 -8.80 -2.98
N LEU A 107 -1.78 -9.70 -1.99
CA LEU A 107 -1.85 -11.13 -2.24
C LEU A 107 -3.14 -11.51 -2.95
N GLY A 108 -4.28 -10.90 -2.61
CA GLY A 108 -5.56 -11.10 -3.28
C GLY A 108 -5.47 -10.80 -4.78
N HIS A 109 -4.90 -9.65 -5.15
CA HIS A 109 -4.64 -9.30 -6.55
C HIS A 109 -3.67 -10.30 -7.22
N THR A 110 -2.55 -10.63 -6.55
CA THR A 110 -1.56 -11.56 -7.11
C THR A 110 -2.13 -12.96 -7.33
N ALA A 111 -2.91 -13.47 -6.37
CA ALA A 111 -3.56 -14.78 -6.50
C ALA A 111 -4.62 -14.76 -7.60
N MET A 112 -5.40 -13.67 -7.70
CA MET A 112 -6.38 -13.50 -8.78
C MET A 112 -5.71 -13.52 -10.14
N ALA A 113 -4.63 -12.76 -10.34
CA ALA A 113 -3.85 -12.75 -11.57
C ALA A 113 -3.26 -14.14 -11.88
N ALA A 114 -2.70 -14.83 -10.87
CA ALA A 114 -2.15 -16.17 -11.07
C ALA A 114 -3.22 -17.20 -11.49
N PHE A 115 -4.41 -17.16 -10.87
CA PHE A 115 -5.51 -18.07 -11.24
C PHE A 115 -6.10 -17.72 -12.62
N TRP A 116 -6.22 -16.44 -12.95
CA TRP A 116 -6.62 -15.97 -14.28
C TRP A 116 -5.62 -16.43 -15.34
N MET A 117 -4.31 -16.27 -15.13
CA MET A 117 -3.27 -16.72 -16.06
C MET A 117 -3.24 -18.24 -16.24
N ALA A 118 -3.61 -19.02 -15.22
CA ALA A 118 -3.66 -20.47 -15.29
C ALA A 118 -4.90 -21.02 -16.03
N GLY A 119 -5.90 -20.17 -16.28
CA GLY A 119 -7.12 -20.49 -17.01
C GLY A 119 -7.10 -19.94 -18.44
N GLU A 120 -8.30 -19.63 -18.95
CA GLU A 120 -8.47 -18.93 -20.22
C GLU A 120 -8.30 -17.42 -19.95
N ALA A 121 -7.07 -16.92 -20.06
CA ALA A 121 -6.74 -15.53 -19.76
C ALA A 121 -7.37 -14.57 -20.77
N ASP A 122 -8.53 -13.99 -20.44
CA ASP A 122 -9.16 -12.93 -21.21
C ASP A 122 -8.39 -11.60 -20.97
N PRO A 123 -7.81 -10.99 -22.02
CA PRO A 123 -7.04 -9.76 -21.88
C PRO A 123 -7.87 -8.54 -21.44
N ASP A 124 -9.20 -8.59 -21.58
CA ASP A 124 -10.12 -7.55 -21.16
C ASP A 124 -10.74 -7.81 -19.78
N ALA A 125 -10.30 -8.86 -19.08
CA ALA A 125 -10.81 -9.18 -17.76
C ALA A 125 -10.57 -8.06 -16.75
N ILE A 126 -11.59 -7.75 -15.97
CA ILE A 126 -11.50 -6.81 -14.86
C ILE A 126 -11.66 -7.53 -13.52
N VAL A 127 -11.04 -6.98 -12.49
CA VAL A 127 -10.99 -7.55 -11.13
C VAL A 127 -12.37 -7.88 -10.59
N ARG A 128 -13.35 -6.99 -10.77
CA ARG A 128 -14.73 -7.17 -10.31
C ARG A 128 -15.39 -8.43 -10.89
N ASP A 129 -15.24 -8.65 -12.19
CA ASP A 129 -15.88 -9.77 -12.87
C ASP A 129 -15.18 -11.10 -12.52
N LEU A 130 -13.87 -11.09 -12.42
CA LEU A 130 -13.10 -12.25 -11.92
C LEU A 130 -13.47 -12.61 -10.48
N LEU A 131 -13.68 -11.59 -9.62
CA LEU A 131 -14.09 -11.80 -8.23
C LEU A 131 -15.48 -12.47 -8.12
N ALA A 132 -16.38 -12.17 -9.05
CA ALA A 132 -17.74 -12.74 -9.10
C ALA A 132 -17.76 -14.18 -9.63
N GLY A 133 -16.69 -14.64 -10.28
CA GLY A 133 -16.58 -15.96 -10.91
C GLY A 133 -15.76 -16.97 -10.10
N GLU A 134 -15.39 -18.08 -10.75
CA GLU A 134 -14.61 -19.17 -10.17
C GLU A 134 -13.25 -18.72 -9.61
N VAL A 135 -12.59 -17.78 -10.30
CA VAL A 135 -11.33 -17.21 -9.85
C VAL A 135 -11.50 -16.54 -8.49
N GLY A 136 -12.59 -15.78 -8.31
CA GLY A 136 -12.87 -15.11 -7.04
C GLY A 136 -13.16 -16.09 -5.90
N GLU A 137 -13.87 -17.19 -6.16
CA GLU A 137 -14.11 -18.23 -5.16
C GLU A 137 -12.79 -18.89 -4.71
N ARG A 138 -11.88 -19.16 -5.63
CA ARG A 138 -10.55 -19.69 -5.30
C ARG A 138 -9.71 -18.69 -4.47
N VAL A 139 -9.76 -17.39 -4.80
CA VAL A 139 -9.08 -16.35 -4.01
C VAL A 139 -9.66 -16.30 -2.59
N LYS A 140 -10.99 -16.31 -2.44
CA LYS A 140 -11.65 -16.31 -1.13
C LYS A 140 -11.30 -17.57 -0.32
N ASP A 141 -11.17 -18.72 -0.96
CA ASP A 141 -10.78 -19.98 -0.32
C ASP A 141 -9.35 -19.87 0.23
N VAL A 142 -8.38 -19.44 -0.58
CA VAL A 142 -6.99 -19.19 -0.13
C VAL A 142 -6.97 -18.22 1.05
N MET A 143 -7.72 -17.11 0.98
CA MET A 143 -7.77 -16.16 2.09
C MET A 143 -8.25 -16.80 3.37
N LYS A 144 -9.32 -17.61 3.31
CA LYS A 144 -9.93 -18.25 4.49
C LYS A 144 -9.12 -19.41 5.05
N THR A 145 -8.50 -20.21 4.17
CA THR A 145 -7.85 -21.46 4.60
C THR A 145 -6.37 -21.29 4.91
N GLU A 146 -5.71 -20.33 4.27
CA GLU A 146 -4.26 -20.16 4.37
C GLU A 146 -3.87 -18.84 5.07
N VAL A 147 -4.51 -17.73 4.70
CA VAL A 147 -4.09 -16.40 5.14
C VAL A 147 -4.64 -16.03 6.52
N LEU A 148 -5.97 -16.10 6.71
CA LEU A 148 -6.59 -15.72 7.98
C LEU A 148 -6.11 -16.56 9.17
N PRO A 149 -5.89 -17.89 9.06
CA PRO A 149 -5.29 -18.64 10.16
C PRO A 149 -3.90 -18.16 10.57
N GLY A 150 -3.09 -17.72 9.60
CA GLY A 150 -1.78 -17.13 9.88
C GLY A 150 -1.86 -15.82 10.68
N PHE A 151 -2.86 -14.98 10.43
CA PHE A 151 -3.14 -13.78 11.22
C PHE A 151 -3.69 -14.12 12.61
N ALA A 152 -4.59 -15.10 12.71
CA ALA A 152 -5.15 -15.54 13.98
C ALA A 152 -4.06 -16.02 14.95
N LEU A 153 -3.07 -16.77 14.48
CA LEU A 153 -1.91 -17.20 15.26
C LEU A 153 -1.06 -16.04 15.81
N ARG A 154 -1.21 -14.85 15.23
CA ARG A 154 -0.51 -13.63 15.65
C ARG A 154 -1.40 -12.67 16.45
N GLY A 155 -2.62 -13.09 16.81
CA GLY A 155 -3.57 -12.25 17.55
C GLY A 155 -4.23 -11.16 16.69
N LEU A 156 -4.16 -11.26 15.38
CA LEU A 156 -4.68 -10.27 14.43
C LEU A 156 -5.89 -10.80 13.63
N GLY A 157 -6.51 -11.91 14.05
CA GLY A 157 -7.60 -12.57 13.33
C GLY A 157 -8.76 -11.64 13.01
N ASP A 158 -9.36 -11.01 14.03
CA ASP A 158 -10.52 -10.12 13.85
C ASP A 158 -10.20 -8.93 12.91
N LYS A 159 -9.01 -8.35 13.03
CA LYS A 159 -8.57 -7.26 12.16
C LYS A 159 -8.38 -7.71 10.72
N ALA A 160 -7.83 -8.91 10.53
CA ALA A 160 -7.62 -9.48 9.21
C ALA A 160 -8.96 -9.84 8.53
N GLU A 161 -9.92 -10.39 9.27
CA GLU A 161 -11.26 -10.66 8.76
C GLU A 161 -11.97 -9.37 8.33
N ALA A 162 -11.94 -8.34 9.18
CA ALA A 162 -12.52 -7.04 8.86
C ALA A 162 -11.84 -6.40 7.64
N TYR A 163 -10.51 -6.46 7.56
CA TYR A 163 -9.76 -5.94 6.43
C TYR A 163 -10.05 -6.71 5.14
N LEU A 164 -10.18 -8.04 5.21
CA LEU A 164 -10.57 -8.87 4.06
C LEU A 164 -11.96 -8.49 3.54
N ALA A 165 -12.94 -8.31 4.43
CA ALA A 165 -14.30 -7.92 4.03
C ALA A 165 -14.27 -6.60 3.24
N VAL A 166 -13.61 -5.57 3.76
CA VAL A 166 -13.43 -4.26 3.07
C VAL A 166 -12.66 -4.43 1.76
N THR A 167 -11.63 -5.28 1.72
CA THR A 167 -10.85 -5.53 0.49
C THR A 167 -11.71 -6.15 -0.61
N LEU A 168 -12.56 -7.11 -0.27
CA LEU A 168 -13.48 -7.73 -1.23
C LEU A 168 -14.53 -6.74 -1.76
N GLU A 169 -15.04 -5.84 -0.92
CA GLU A 169 -15.92 -4.75 -1.35
C GLU A 169 -15.21 -3.80 -2.32
N ARG A 170 -13.94 -3.46 -2.04
CA ARG A 170 -13.11 -2.60 -2.91
C ARG A 170 -12.86 -3.27 -4.26
N PHE A 171 -12.59 -4.57 -4.31
CA PHE A 171 -12.43 -5.33 -5.55
C PHE A 171 -13.74 -5.43 -6.36
N ALA A 172 -14.87 -5.49 -5.69
CA ALA A 172 -16.20 -5.52 -6.29
C ALA A 172 -16.74 -4.14 -6.70
N ASN A 173 -15.95 -3.07 -6.55
CA ASN A 173 -16.40 -1.70 -6.79
C ASN A 173 -16.92 -1.53 -8.24
N PRO A 174 -18.23 -1.23 -8.44
CA PRO A 174 -18.82 -1.16 -9.77
C PRO A 174 -18.39 0.06 -10.58
N PHE A 175 -17.73 1.02 -9.96
CA PHE A 175 -17.26 2.27 -10.59
C PHE A 175 -15.78 2.24 -10.92
N LEU A 176 -15.13 1.11 -10.74
CA LEU A 176 -13.70 0.97 -10.96
C LEU A 176 -13.43 -0.21 -11.92
N ASP A 177 -13.22 0.09 -13.20
CA ASP A 177 -12.85 -0.92 -14.21
C ASP A 177 -11.35 -1.24 -14.12
N HIS A 178 -10.98 -1.84 -12.99
CA HIS A 178 -9.61 -2.22 -12.71
C HIS A 178 -9.24 -3.48 -13.49
N ARG A 179 -8.38 -3.37 -14.49
CA ARG A 179 -7.86 -4.51 -15.25
C ARG A 179 -6.93 -5.36 -14.37
N ILE A 180 -6.95 -6.70 -14.60
CA ILE A 180 -6.08 -7.64 -13.91
C ILE A 180 -4.64 -7.53 -14.39
#